data_de9fb1fa45d8c6a65a27264e38574ac1
#
_entry.id   de9fb1fa45d8c6a65a27264e38574ac1
#
_cell.length_a   1.000
_cell.length_b   1.000
_cell.length_c   1.000
_cell.angle_alpha   90.00
_cell.angle_beta   90.00
_cell.angle_gamma   90.00
#
_symmetry.space_group_name_H-M   'P 1'
#
loop_
_entity.id
_entity.type
_entity.pdbx_description
1 polymer ?
#
loop_
_entity_poly.entity_id
_entity_poly.type
_entity_poly.pdbx_seq_one_letter_code
_entity_poly.pdbx_strand_id
1 'polypeptide(L)'
;TKKYDYGVPSRNMAANLTGKKAPEWTLNDIKESPVSLSDLKSKVILVNITGIGCGACQASIPFLKELKRKYQEEDFELVAIESWSRMHSLQNYAKRKELNYMFLDGDDKVIEDYRTGGAAPYFFILDKERIIRKVIRGYGMGKTDKEITEAIEELL
;
A
#
# COMPACT_ATOMS: atom_id res chain seq x y z
N THR A 1 -14.93 11.59 7.45
CA THR A 1 -14.07 12.27 6.46
C THR A 1 -12.60 12.07 6.86
N LYS A 2 -11.82 11.62 5.93
CA LYS A 2 -10.37 11.43 6.17
C LYS A 2 -9.70 12.79 6.21
N LYS A 3 -8.78 12.96 7.15
CA LYS A 3 -7.88 14.10 7.19
C LYS A 3 -6.62 13.77 6.40
N TYR A 4 -6.12 14.75 5.70
CA TYR A 4 -4.78 14.68 5.16
C TYR A 4 -4.27 16.10 4.95
N ASP A 5 -2.97 16.23 5.04
CA ASP A 5 -2.30 17.50 4.80
C ASP A 5 -2.11 17.64 3.29
N TYR A 6 -2.70 18.66 2.70
CA TYR A 6 -2.53 18.94 1.28
C TYR A 6 -1.14 19.47 0.96
N GLY A 7 -0.39 19.85 1.97
CA GLY A 7 1.01 20.20 1.82
C GLY A 7 1.82 18.93 1.60
N VAL A 8 2.21 18.66 0.36
CA VAL A 8 3.09 17.52 0.07
C VAL A 8 4.39 17.70 0.85
N PRO A 9 4.78 16.72 1.69
CA PRO A 9 6.04 16.81 2.41
C PRO A 9 7.20 17.04 1.44
N SER A 10 8.03 18.03 1.72
CA SER A 10 9.24 18.29 0.92
C SER A 10 10.26 17.16 1.02
N ARG A 11 10.10 16.29 2.03
CA ARG A 11 10.94 15.13 2.29
C ARG A 11 10.11 13.87 2.41
N ASN A 12 10.71 12.74 2.05
CA ASN A 12 10.12 11.43 2.27
C ASN A 12 10.30 11.04 3.74
N MET A 13 9.42 11.54 4.62
CA MET A 13 9.45 11.24 6.06
C MET A 13 9.18 9.76 6.33
N ALA A 14 8.42 9.10 5.46
CA ALA A 14 8.14 7.67 5.57
C ALA A 14 9.42 6.83 5.47
N ALA A 15 10.43 7.32 4.75
CA ALA A 15 11.71 6.60 4.61
C ALA A 15 12.38 6.35 5.97
N ASN A 16 12.11 7.20 6.97
CA ASN A 16 12.66 7.04 8.32
C ASN A 16 12.10 5.82 9.05
N LEU A 17 11.05 5.20 8.50
CA LEU A 17 10.49 3.96 9.06
C LEU A 17 11.27 2.72 8.62
N THR A 18 12.20 2.85 7.68
CA THR A 18 13.03 1.72 7.23
C THR A 18 13.78 1.12 8.40
N GLY A 19 13.69 -0.19 8.56
CA GLY A 19 14.31 -0.91 9.67
C GLY A 19 13.45 -0.97 10.92
N LYS A 20 12.31 -0.31 10.94
CA LYS A 20 11.38 -0.30 12.08
C LYS A 20 10.22 -1.25 11.84
N LYS A 21 9.59 -1.68 12.90
CA LYS A 21 8.39 -2.49 12.80
C LYS A 21 7.26 -1.66 12.19
N ALA A 22 6.55 -2.22 11.24
CA ALA A 22 5.44 -1.56 10.58
C ALA A 22 4.32 -1.28 11.61
N PRO A 23 3.79 -0.04 11.65
CA PRO A 23 2.66 0.25 12.51
C PRO A 23 1.46 -0.64 12.22
N GLU A 24 0.83 -1.15 13.27
CA GLU A 24 -0.37 -1.97 13.16
C GLU A 24 -1.54 -1.10 12.69
N TRP A 25 -2.46 -1.73 11.97
CA TRP A 25 -3.71 -1.09 11.55
C TRP A 25 -4.82 -2.13 11.52
N THR A 26 -6.06 -1.65 11.69
CA THR A 26 -7.29 -2.41 11.46
C THR A 26 -8.19 -1.52 10.62
N LEU A 27 -8.44 -1.93 9.40
CA LEU A 27 -9.16 -1.14 8.40
C LEU A 27 -10.19 -2.02 7.71
N ASN A 28 -11.28 -1.40 7.25
CA ASN A 28 -12.32 -2.14 6.55
C ASN A 28 -11.96 -2.35 5.08
N ASP A 29 -12.24 -3.53 4.57
CA ASP A 29 -12.16 -3.81 3.14
C ASP A 29 -13.40 -3.28 2.42
N ILE A 30 -13.50 -3.51 1.10
CA ILE A 30 -14.62 -3.01 0.30
C ILE A 30 -15.95 -3.70 0.61
N LYS A 31 -15.93 -4.77 1.40
CA LYS A 31 -17.15 -5.44 1.91
C LYS A 31 -17.46 -4.98 3.34
N GLU A 32 -16.75 -3.95 3.80
CA GLU A 32 -16.88 -3.39 5.16
C GLU A 32 -16.54 -4.41 6.26
N SER A 33 -15.68 -5.36 5.95
CA SER A 33 -15.16 -6.32 6.92
C SER A 33 -13.79 -5.85 7.42
N PRO A 34 -13.55 -5.89 8.74
CA PRO A 34 -12.27 -5.43 9.28
C PRO A 34 -11.14 -6.40 8.95
N VAL A 35 -10.00 -5.82 8.56
CA VAL A 35 -8.76 -6.53 8.29
C VAL A 35 -7.66 -5.85 9.08
N SER A 36 -6.89 -6.62 9.84
CA SER A 36 -5.74 -6.11 10.59
C SER A 36 -4.44 -6.59 9.94
N LEU A 37 -3.39 -5.79 10.04
CA LEU A 37 -2.07 -6.21 9.56
C LEU A 37 -1.66 -7.54 10.22
N SER A 38 -1.94 -7.70 11.51
CA SER A 38 -1.64 -8.93 12.25
C SER A 38 -2.42 -10.16 11.77
N ASP A 39 -3.51 -9.97 11.02
CA ASP A 39 -4.26 -11.08 10.42
C ASP A 39 -3.56 -11.67 9.20
N LEU A 40 -2.66 -10.91 8.57
CA LEU A 40 -1.95 -11.35 7.39
C LEU A 40 -0.77 -12.22 7.81
N LYS A 41 -0.72 -13.45 7.28
CA LYS A 41 0.27 -14.43 7.69
C LYS A 41 1.40 -14.65 6.67
N SER A 42 1.31 -14.01 5.52
CA SER A 42 2.32 -14.15 4.47
C SER A 42 3.69 -13.67 4.93
N LYS A 43 4.72 -14.31 4.42
CA LYS A 43 6.11 -14.01 4.74
C LYS A 43 6.51 -12.61 4.30
N VAL A 44 6.06 -12.19 3.13
CA VAL A 44 6.34 -10.87 2.58
C VAL A 44 5.03 -10.14 2.33
N ILE A 45 4.95 -8.90 2.77
CA ILE A 45 3.76 -8.06 2.56
C ILE A 45 4.18 -6.77 1.87
N LEU A 46 3.50 -6.45 0.77
CA LEU A 46 3.61 -5.13 0.14
C LEU A 46 2.40 -4.31 0.57
N VAL A 47 2.65 -3.23 1.29
CA VAL A 47 1.62 -2.25 1.67
C VAL A 47 1.74 -1.06 0.74
N ASN A 48 0.70 -0.82 -0.05
CA ASN A 48 0.63 0.31 -0.97
C ASN A 48 -0.35 1.35 -0.43
N ILE A 49 0.16 2.52 -0.08
CA ILE A 49 -0.69 3.66 0.28
C ILE A 49 -1.05 4.37 -1.02
N THR A 50 -2.33 4.44 -1.32
CA THR A 50 -2.84 4.92 -2.61
C THR A 50 -3.97 5.93 -2.45
N GLY A 51 -4.36 6.57 -3.54
CA GLY A 51 -5.47 7.52 -3.55
C GLY A 51 -6.22 7.49 -4.88
N ILE A 52 -7.54 7.52 -4.81
CA ILE A 52 -8.39 7.64 -5.99
C ILE A 52 -8.21 9.05 -6.57
N GLY A 53 -8.06 9.14 -7.91
CA GLY A 53 -7.79 10.41 -8.57
C GLY A 53 -6.31 10.76 -8.68
N CYS A 54 -5.45 9.90 -8.17
CA CYS A 54 -4.00 10.05 -8.25
C CYS A 54 -3.49 9.39 -9.54
N GLY A 55 -2.90 10.18 -10.45
CA GLY A 55 -2.43 9.68 -11.74
C GLY A 55 -1.35 8.62 -11.62
N ALA A 56 -0.35 8.84 -10.77
CA ALA A 56 0.73 7.87 -10.54
C ALA A 56 0.20 6.59 -9.88
N CYS A 57 -0.79 6.72 -9.00
CA CYS A 57 -1.44 5.55 -8.38
C CYS A 57 -2.14 4.70 -9.45
N GLN A 58 -2.88 5.33 -10.33
CA GLN A 58 -3.56 4.63 -11.43
C GLN A 58 -2.54 3.96 -12.36
N ALA A 59 -1.44 4.64 -12.66
CA ALA A 59 -0.39 4.10 -13.51
C ALA A 59 0.25 2.83 -12.92
N SER A 60 0.28 2.70 -11.60
CA SER A 60 0.86 1.53 -10.93
C SER A 60 -0.04 0.29 -10.93
N ILE A 61 -1.35 0.46 -11.18
CA ILE A 61 -2.32 -0.64 -11.07
C ILE A 61 -2.00 -1.85 -11.96
N PRO A 62 -1.68 -1.68 -13.24
CA PRO A 62 -1.35 -2.86 -14.07
C PRO A 62 -0.19 -3.67 -13.51
N PHE A 63 0.85 -2.99 -13.03
CA PHE A 63 1.98 -3.65 -12.39
C PHE A 63 1.56 -4.40 -11.12
N LEU A 64 0.78 -3.76 -10.26
CA LEU A 64 0.34 -4.38 -9.01
C LEU A 64 -0.56 -5.61 -9.25
N LYS A 65 -1.43 -5.53 -10.24
CA LYS A 65 -2.27 -6.67 -10.62
C LYS A 65 -1.44 -7.84 -11.13
N GLU A 66 -0.42 -7.56 -11.94
CA GLU A 66 0.49 -8.56 -12.45
C GLU A 66 1.35 -9.16 -11.34
N LEU A 67 1.81 -8.33 -10.41
CA LEU A 67 2.57 -8.77 -9.24
C LEU A 67 1.76 -9.76 -8.40
N LYS A 68 0.48 -9.47 -8.18
CA LYS A 68 -0.41 -10.35 -7.44
C LYS A 68 -0.58 -11.69 -8.14
N ARG A 69 -0.70 -11.70 -9.47
CA ARG A 69 -0.77 -12.95 -10.25
C ARG A 69 0.53 -13.73 -10.18
N LYS A 70 1.66 -13.03 -10.35
CA LYS A 70 2.99 -13.66 -10.37
C LYS A 70 3.27 -14.41 -9.08
N TYR A 71 2.89 -13.85 -7.94
CA TYR A 71 3.20 -14.40 -6.63
C TYR A 71 2.00 -15.09 -5.94
N GLN A 72 0.94 -15.42 -6.69
CA GLN A 72 -0.27 -15.98 -6.10
C GLN A 72 -0.05 -17.32 -5.37
N GLU A 73 0.95 -18.08 -5.80
CA GLU A 73 1.31 -19.37 -5.17
C GLU A 73 2.46 -19.22 -4.17
N GLU A 74 2.95 -17.98 -3.97
CA GLU A 74 4.04 -17.70 -3.07
C GLU A 74 3.53 -17.16 -1.74
N ASP A 75 4.41 -17.10 -0.76
CA ASP A 75 4.09 -16.59 0.58
C ASP A 75 4.16 -15.06 0.59
N PHE A 76 3.30 -14.45 -0.21
CA PHE A 76 3.26 -13.02 -0.49
C PHE A 76 1.83 -12.48 -0.42
N GLU A 77 1.69 -11.27 0.13
CA GLU A 77 0.41 -10.57 0.12
C GLU A 77 0.59 -9.12 -0.31
N LEU A 78 -0.37 -8.63 -1.07
CA LEU A 78 -0.44 -7.23 -1.52
C LEU A 78 -1.71 -6.61 -0.96
N VAL A 79 -1.53 -5.52 -0.21
CA VAL A 79 -2.66 -4.76 0.32
C VAL A 79 -2.50 -3.30 -0.04
N ALA A 80 -3.54 -2.69 -0.62
CA ALA A 80 -3.58 -1.27 -0.91
C ALA A 80 -4.51 -0.59 0.09
N ILE A 81 -4.04 0.52 0.65
CA ILE A 81 -4.77 1.32 1.62
C ILE A 81 -5.05 2.67 0.99
N GLU A 82 -6.32 2.99 0.78
CA GLU A 82 -6.76 4.22 0.15
C GLU A 82 -6.90 5.32 1.21
N SER A 83 -6.23 6.46 0.98
CA SER A 83 -6.09 7.53 1.98
C SER A 83 -6.99 8.73 1.76
N TRP A 84 -7.67 8.85 0.62
CA TRP A 84 -8.31 10.10 0.23
C TRP A 84 -9.83 10.06 0.17
N SER A 85 -10.43 8.90 -0.04
CA SER A 85 -11.82 8.77 -0.43
C SER A 85 -12.65 8.00 0.60
N ARG A 86 -13.96 7.97 0.37
CA ARG A 86 -14.90 7.25 1.23
C ARG A 86 -15.19 5.86 0.65
N MET A 87 -15.71 4.97 1.48
CA MET A 87 -16.00 3.57 1.15
C MET A 87 -16.74 3.39 -0.17
N HIS A 88 -17.80 4.19 -0.43
CA HIS A 88 -18.55 4.07 -1.68
C HIS A 88 -17.66 4.27 -2.91
N SER A 89 -16.77 5.25 -2.86
CA SER A 89 -15.83 5.51 -3.95
C SER A 89 -14.82 4.37 -4.09
N LEU A 90 -14.39 3.78 -2.97
CA LEU A 90 -13.48 2.64 -2.98
C LEU A 90 -14.12 1.44 -3.69
N GLN A 91 -15.38 1.15 -3.36
CA GLN A 91 -16.13 0.05 -3.97
C GLN A 91 -16.24 0.23 -5.48
N ASN A 92 -16.63 1.42 -5.93
CA ASN A 92 -16.75 1.73 -7.35
C ASN A 92 -15.40 1.63 -8.08
N TYR A 93 -14.36 2.16 -7.46
CA TYR A 93 -13.01 2.15 -8.04
C TYR A 93 -12.47 0.73 -8.19
N ALA A 94 -12.58 -0.08 -7.13
CA ALA A 94 -12.13 -1.47 -7.15
C ALA A 94 -12.81 -2.26 -8.26
N LYS A 95 -14.11 -2.04 -8.45
CA LYS A 95 -14.89 -2.69 -9.51
C LYS A 95 -14.44 -2.24 -10.90
N ARG A 96 -14.36 -0.91 -11.11
CA ARG A 96 -13.96 -0.36 -12.42
C ARG A 96 -12.56 -0.77 -12.84
N LYS A 97 -11.64 -0.83 -11.88
CA LYS A 97 -10.23 -1.18 -12.15
C LYS A 97 -10.01 -2.69 -12.09
N GLU A 98 -11.03 -3.46 -11.73
CA GLU A 98 -10.93 -4.92 -11.61
C GLU A 98 -9.75 -5.32 -10.72
N LEU A 99 -9.64 -4.67 -9.54
CA LEU A 99 -8.54 -4.94 -8.62
C LEU A 99 -8.59 -6.39 -8.12
N ASN A 100 -7.48 -7.08 -8.19
CA ASN A 100 -7.34 -8.48 -7.76
C ASN A 100 -6.58 -8.62 -6.44
N TYR A 101 -6.42 -7.52 -5.71
CA TYR A 101 -5.74 -7.50 -4.42
C TYR A 101 -6.60 -6.76 -3.39
N MET A 102 -6.23 -6.91 -2.12
CA MET A 102 -6.92 -6.28 -1.01
C MET A 102 -6.92 -4.75 -1.13
N PHE A 103 -8.09 -4.14 -0.98
CA PHE A 103 -8.25 -2.69 -1.08
C PHE A 103 -8.99 -2.20 0.16
N LEU A 104 -8.30 -1.45 1.01
CA LEU A 104 -8.78 -1.08 2.33
C LEU A 104 -9.03 0.42 2.45
N ASP A 105 -9.99 0.76 3.32
CA ASP A 105 -10.35 2.13 3.62
C ASP A 105 -9.41 2.67 4.72
N GLY A 106 -8.40 3.43 4.32
CA GLY A 106 -7.45 4.03 5.23
C GLY A 106 -8.09 5.12 6.09
N ASP A 107 -7.51 5.34 7.26
CA ASP A 107 -7.96 6.37 8.20
C ASP A 107 -6.82 7.37 8.50
N ASP A 108 -7.14 8.37 9.32
CA ASP A 108 -6.15 9.40 9.69
C ASP A 108 -4.97 8.81 10.45
N LYS A 109 -5.22 7.76 11.22
CA LYS A 109 -4.18 7.12 12.02
C LYS A 109 -3.13 6.46 11.13
N VAL A 110 -3.55 5.74 10.08
CA VAL A 110 -2.59 5.10 9.19
C VAL A 110 -1.78 6.12 8.40
N ILE A 111 -2.39 7.24 8.02
CA ILE A 111 -1.69 8.34 7.35
C ILE A 111 -0.58 8.88 8.27
N GLU A 112 -0.90 9.11 9.52
CA GLU A 112 0.03 9.62 10.51
C GLU A 112 1.12 8.60 10.85
N ASP A 113 0.73 7.38 11.16
CA ASP A 113 1.66 6.31 11.56
C ASP A 113 2.67 5.96 10.47
N TYR A 114 2.24 5.96 9.20
CA TYR A 114 3.11 5.66 8.07
C TYR A 114 3.80 6.89 7.50
N ARG A 115 3.57 8.05 8.10
CA ARG A 115 4.28 9.31 7.79
C ARG A 115 4.20 9.71 6.33
N THR A 116 3.07 9.44 5.69
CA THR A 116 2.86 9.78 4.27
C THR A 116 2.44 11.23 4.06
N GLY A 117 1.91 11.88 5.11
CA GLY A 117 1.44 13.27 5.02
C GLY A 117 0.27 13.45 4.06
N GLY A 118 -0.44 12.37 3.75
CA GLY A 118 -1.53 12.38 2.78
C GLY A 118 -1.09 12.30 1.33
N ALA A 119 0.21 12.17 1.06
CA ALA A 119 0.71 11.96 -0.29
C ALA A 119 0.57 10.50 -0.72
N ALA A 120 0.54 10.25 -2.03
CA ALA A 120 0.44 8.93 -2.62
C ALA A 120 1.07 8.94 -4.02
N PRO A 121 1.52 7.78 -4.55
CA PRO A 121 1.56 6.49 -3.86
C PRO A 121 2.81 6.32 -3.00
N TYR A 122 2.70 5.44 -2.00
CA TYR A 122 3.86 4.93 -1.25
C TYR A 122 3.82 3.41 -1.29
N PHE A 123 4.99 2.79 -1.24
CA PHE A 123 5.13 1.34 -1.20
C PHE A 123 6.03 0.97 -0.04
N PHE A 124 5.53 0.11 0.85
CA PHE A 124 6.27 -0.39 2.01
C PHE A 124 6.38 -1.90 1.87
N ILE A 125 7.60 -2.41 1.88
CA ILE A 125 7.83 -3.86 1.77
C ILE A 125 8.24 -4.38 3.13
N LEU A 126 7.45 -5.29 3.68
CA LEU A 126 7.61 -5.83 5.01
C LEU A 126 8.11 -7.27 4.95
N ASP A 127 9.04 -7.61 5.85
CA ASP A 127 9.51 -8.99 5.97
C ASP A 127 8.59 -9.82 6.90
N LYS A 128 8.96 -11.06 7.16
CA LYS A 128 8.16 -11.98 7.98
C LYS A 128 7.97 -11.51 9.42
N GLU A 129 8.83 -10.63 9.90
CA GLU A 129 8.73 -10.05 11.24
C GLU A 129 8.03 -8.69 11.22
N ARG A 130 7.54 -8.28 10.05
CA ARG A 130 6.88 -7.00 9.80
C ARG A 130 7.81 -5.81 9.98
N ILE A 131 9.10 -6.05 9.79
CA ILE A 131 10.06 -4.95 9.71
C ILE A 131 10.00 -4.36 8.30
N ILE A 132 9.93 -3.05 8.22
CA ILE A 132 9.91 -2.34 6.93
C ILE A 132 11.31 -2.41 6.34
N ARG A 133 11.43 -3.10 5.22
CA ARG A 133 12.71 -3.32 4.55
C ARG A 133 12.96 -2.33 3.42
N LYS A 134 11.89 -1.78 2.85
CA LYS A 134 11.98 -0.82 1.76
C LYS A 134 10.81 0.13 1.81
N VAL A 135 11.08 1.43 1.56
CA VAL A 135 10.06 2.46 1.40
C VAL A 135 10.31 3.15 0.07
N ILE A 136 9.29 3.19 -0.79
CA ILE A 136 9.37 3.88 -2.07
C ILE A 136 8.26 4.92 -2.12
N ARG A 137 8.58 6.15 -2.44
CA ARG A 137 7.62 7.24 -2.65
C ARG A 137 7.46 7.47 -4.15
N GLY A 138 6.21 7.53 -4.60
CA GLY A 138 5.89 7.77 -6.00
C GLY A 138 6.00 6.50 -6.84
N TYR A 139 5.65 6.64 -8.11
CA TYR A 139 5.70 5.52 -9.05
C TYR A 139 6.32 5.98 -10.37
N GLY A 140 7.49 5.44 -10.70
CA GLY A 140 8.10 5.56 -12.01
C GLY A 140 8.02 4.22 -12.71
N MET A 141 7.28 4.14 -13.82
CA MET A 141 7.10 2.90 -14.57
C MET A 141 8.46 2.29 -14.94
N GLY A 142 8.60 0.99 -14.72
CA GLY A 142 9.83 0.26 -14.97
C GLY A 142 10.80 0.34 -13.79
N LYS A 143 11.17 1.53 -13.35
CA LYS A 143 12.11 1.71 -12.23
C LYS A 143 11.51 1.22 -10.92
N THR A 144 10.32 1.69 -10.56
CA THR A 144 9.63 1.27 -9.34
C THR A 144 9.28 -0.22 -9.41
N ASP A 145 8.81 -0.67 -10.58
CA ASP A 145 8.50 -2.07 -10.81
C ASP A 145 9.69 -2.97 -10.47
N LYS A 146 10.86 -2.61 -10.95
CA LYS A 146 12.11 -3.34 -10.70
C LYS A 146 12.49 -3.31 -9.23
N GLU A 147 12.46 -2.14 -8.60
CA GLU A 147 12.81 -1.99 -7.18
C GLU A 147 11.91 -2.84 -6.28
N ILE A 148 10.61 -2.83 -6.54
CA ILE A 148 9.64 -3.62 -5.76
C ILE A 148 9.88 -5.10 -5.98
N THR A 149 10.00 -5.53 -7.23
CA THR A 149 10.20 -6.95 -7.57
C THR A 149 11.47 -7.50 -6.92
N GLU A 150 12.57 -6.77 -7.04
CA GLU A 150 13.84 -7.18 -6.43
C GLU A 150 13.75 -7.29 -4.91
N ALA A 151 13.07 -6.33 -4.26
CA ALA A 151 12.92 -6.35 -2.81
C ALA A 151 12.06 -7.54 -2.36
N ILE A 152 11.01 -7.88 -3.09
CA ILE A 152 10.17 -9.05 -2.78
C ILE A 152 10.97 -10.34 -2.96
N GLU A 153 11.68 -10.48 -4.09
CA GLU A 153 12.47 -11.68 -4.38
C GLU A 153 13.54 -11.92 -3.31
N GLU A 154 14.14 -10.86 -2.80
CA GLU A 154 15.17 -10.96 -1.75
C GLU A 154 14.60 -11.52 -0.44
N LEU A 155 13.32 -11.29 -0.16
CA LEU A 155 12.67 -11.68 1.11
C LEU A 155 11.90 -13.00 1.03
N LEU A 156 11.57 -13.46 -0.15
CA LEU A 156 10.83 -14.73 -0.34
C LEU A 156 11.63 -15.97 0.00
#